data_c589135a37dc1e74621d549ba475c8f9
#
_entry.id   c589135a37dc1e74621d549ba475c8f9
#
_cell.length_a   1.000
_cell.length_b   1.000
_cell.length_c   1.000
_cell.angle_alpha   90.00
_cell.angle_beta   90.00
_cell.angle_gamma   90.00
#
_symmetry.space_group_name_H-M   'P 1'
#
loop_
_entity.id
_entity.type
_entity.pdbx_description
1 polymer ?
#
loop_
_entity_poly.entity_id
_entity_poly.type
_entity_poly.pdbx_seq_one_letter_code
_entity_poly.pdbx_strand_id
1 'polypeptide(L)'
;MSKTILTADDSASMRQVVSQTLRNAGYQVVEAVDGRDALAKLSISAPHMLITDLNMPNMDGIELIRQVRALPNCKYIPIVMLTTESQDARKQEGRAAGASGWIVKPFRPEQLVLVAKKLLP
;
A
#
# COMPACT_ATOMS: atom_id res chain seq x y z
N MET A 1 -16.03 -10.48 -9.46
CA MET A 1 -15.75 -9.04 -9.54
C MET A 1 -14.34 -8.74 -9.10
N SER A 2 -13.70 -7.80 -9.78
CA SER A 2 -12.33 -7.47 -9.47
C SER A 2 -12.23 -6.63 -8.20
N LYS A 3 -11.25 -6.92 -7.37
CA LYS A 3 -10.92 -6.10 -6.21
C LYS A 3 -10.02 -4.96 -6.66
N THR A 4 -10.12 -3.82 -5.99
CA THR A 4 -9.33 -2.63 -6.30
C THR A 4 -8.26 -2.44 -5.25
N ILE A 5 -7.02 -2.23 -5.69
CA ILE A 5 -5.87 -1.95 -4.82
C ILE A 5 -5.35 -0.56 -5.17
N LEU A 6 -5.16 0.28 -4.16
CA LEU A 6 -4.50 1.56 -4.34
C LEU A 6 -3.03 1.41 -3.98
N THR A 7 -2.14 1.84 -4.88
CA THR A 7 -0.70 1.82 -4.63
C THR A 7 -0.17 3.24 -4.52
N ALA A 8 0.60 3.52 -3.48
CA ALA A 8 1.21 4.81 -3.25
C ALA A 8 2.74 4.68 -3.29
N ASP A 9 3.38 5.37 -4.20
CA ASP A 9 4.84 5.34 -4.36
C ASP A 9 5.26 6.57 -5.15
N ASP A 10 6.29 7.28 -4.67
CA ASP A 10 6.79 8.46 -5.37
C ASP A 10 7.70 8.09 -6.55
N SER A 11 8.17 6.85 -6.62
CA SER A 11 8.96 6.35 -7.74
C SER A 11 8.02 5.89 -8.85
N ALA A 12 8.04 6.57 -10.00
CA ALA A 12 7.20 6.21 -11.14
C ALA A 12 7.50 4.80 -11.63
N SER A 13 8.77 4.40 -11.68
CA SER A 13 9.15 3.08 -12.15
C SER A 13 8.68 1.97 -11.19
N MET A 14 8.83 2.18 -9.89
CA MET A 14 8.37 1.20 -8.90
C MET A 14 6.84 1.11 -8.91
N ARG A 15 6.16 2.26 -8.98
CA ARG A 15 4.70 2.30 -9.05
C ARG A 15 4.19 1.52 -10.26
N GLN A 16 4.88 1.66 -11.40
CA GLN A 16 4.52 0.93 -12.62
C GLN A 16 4.70 -0.58 -12.45
N VAL A 17 5.81 -1.01 -11.85
CA VAL A 17 6.08 -2.43 -11.60
C VAL A 17 4.99 -3.04 -10.72
N VAL A 18 4.68 -2.37 -9.62
CA VAL A 18 3.66 -2.85 -8.67
C VAL A 18 2.29 -2.91 -9.36
N SER A 19 1.92 -1.85 -10.06
CA SER A 19 0.62 -1.78 -10.73
C SER A 19 0.47 -2.86 -11.79
N GLN A 20 1.49 -3.04 -12.62
CA GLN A 20 1.45 -4.03 -13.69
C GLN A 20 1.35 -5.44 -13.12
N THR A 21 2.11 -5.72 -12.06
CA THR A 21 2.10 -7.02 -11.40
C THR A 21 0.70 -7.35 -10.87
N LEU A 22 0.06 -6.37 -10.23
CA LEU A 22 -1.27 -6.57 -9.65
C LEU A 22 -2.35 -6.67 -10.74
N ARG A 23 -2.25 -5.86 -11.79
CA ARG A 23 -3.19 -5.93 -12.91
C ARG A 23 -3.11 -7.28 -13.61
N ASN A 24 -1.91 -7.80 -13.79
CA ASN A 24 -1.70 -9.12 -14.39
C ASN A 24 -2.31 -10.23 -13.53
N ALA A 25 -2.44 -10.00 -12.24
CA ALA A 25 -3.06 -10.96 -11.32
C ALA A 25 -4.59 -10.80 -11.22
N GLY A 26 -5.17 -9.86 -11.96
CA GLY A 26 -6.62 -9.69 -12.02
C GLY A 26 -7.19 -8.59 -11.16
N TYR A 27 -6.35 -7.78 -10.53
CA TYR A 27 -6.82 -6.66 -9.71
C TYR A 27 -6.96 -5.38 -10.53
N GLN A 28 -7.88 -4.52 -10.12
CA GLN A 28 -7.91 -3.15 -10.57
C GLN A 28 -6.95 -2.35 -9.69
N VAL A 29 -6.24 -1.40 -10.29
CA VAL A 29 -5.22 -0.64 -9.56
C VAL A 29 -5.45 0.85 -9.76
N VAL A 30 -5.45 1.60 -8.66
CA VAL A 30 -5.42 3.04 -8.64
C VAL A 30 -4.05 3.46 -8.12
N GLU A 31 -3.41 4.41 -8.78
CA GLU A 31 -2.05 4.83 -8.44
C GLU A 31 -2.07 6.19 -7.78
N ALA A 32 -1.21 6.38 -6.78
CA ALA A 32 -0.98 7.65 -6.13
C ALA A 32 0.52 7.93 -6.09
N VAL A 33 0.88 9.20 -6.26
CA VAL A 33 2.29 9.59 -6.40
C VAL A 33 2.96 9.86 -5.04
N ASP A 34 2.18 10.06 -4.00
CA ASP A 34 2.69 10.24 -2.63
C ASP A 34 1.56 10.00 -1.63
N GLY A 35 1.85 10.23 -0.35
CA GLY A 35 0.87 9.99 0.71
C GLY A 35 -0.31 10.94 0.65
N ARG A 36 -0.10 12.20 0.28
CA ARG A 36 -1.20 13.19 0.19
C ARG A 36 -2.15 12.84 -0.95
N ASP A 37 -1.59 12.47 -2.09
CA ASP A 37 -2.38 12.04 -3.24
C ASP A 37 -3.20 10.79 -2.90
N ALA A 38 -2.56 9.84 -2.22
CA ALA A 38 -3.24 8.63 -1.77
C ALA A 38 -4.40 8.96 -0.83
N LEU A 39 -4.16 9.82 0.15
CA LEU A 39 -5.20 10.18 1.12
C LEU A 39 -6.38 10.88 0.44
N ALA A 40 -6.10 11.77 -0.51
CA ALA A 40 -7.16 12.45 -1.27
C ALA A 40 -8.02 11.43 -2.02
N LYS A 41 -7.40 10.45 -2.67
CA LYS A 41 -8.13 9.41 -3.41
C LYS A 41 -8.90 8.48 -2.49
N LEU A 42 -8.32 8.11 -1.35
CA LEU A 42 -8.98 7.27 -0.35
C LEU A 42 -10.19 7.95 0.27
N SER A 43 -10.16 9.27 0.39
CA SER A 43 -11.29 10.04 0.94
C SER A 43 -12.48 10.05 0.00
N ILE A 44 -12.27 9.85 -1.29
CA ILE A 44 -13.34 9.84 -2.29
C ILE A 44 -13.92 8.45 -2.45
N SER A 45 -13.05 7.43 -2.53
CA SER A 45 -13.48 6.06 -2.79
C SER A 45 -12.53 5.07 -2.14
N ALA A 46 -13.03 4.28 -1.22
CA ALA A 46 -12.22 3.29 -0.53
C ALA A 46 -11.88 2.12 -1.45
N PRO A 47 -10.59 1.78 -1.61
CA PRO A 47 -10.22 0.54 -2.28
C PRO A 47 -10.41 -0.64 -1.34
N HIS A 48 -10.15 -1.83 -1.83
CA HIS A 48 -10.20 -3.04 -1.01
C HIS A 48 -8.89 -3.24 -0.24
N MET A 49 -7.80 -2.61 -0.70
CA MET A 49 -6.48 -2.75 -0.10
C MET A 49 -5.61 -1.55 -0.46
N LEU A 50 -4.70 -1.19 0.42
CA LEU A 50 -3.68 -0.16 0.17
C LEU A 50 -2.30 -0.81 0.23
N ILE A 51 -1.47 -0.54 -0.77
CA ILE A 51 -0.05 -0.88 -0.75
C ILE A 51 0.71 0.44 -0.83
N THR A 52 1.53 0.74 0.16
CA THR A 52 2.23 2.01 0.21
C THR A 52 3.72 1.83 0.44
N ASP A 53 4.52 2.63 -0.27
CA ASP A 53 5.93 2.77 0.06
C ASP A 53 6.06 3.43 1.44
N LEU A 54 7.16 3.14 2.11
CA LEU A 54 7.44 3.72 3.43
C LEU A 54 7.97 5.15 3.29
N ASN A 55 8.92 5.36 2.36
CA ASN A 55 9.62 6.62 2.21
C ASN A 55 9.04 7.42 1.05
N MET A 56 8.28 8.45 1.35
CA MET A 56 7.67 9.33 0.35
C MET A 56 7.78 10.78 0.84
N PRO A 57 7.88 11.75 -0.09
CA PRO A 57 7.86 13.15 0.31
C PRO A 57 6.47 13.56 0.80
N ASN A 58 6.43 14.64 1.55
CA ASN A 58 5.21 15.27 2.09
C ASN A 58 4.54 14.47 3.19
N MET A 59 4.36 13.18 3.01
CA MET A 59 3.74 12.30 4.00
C MET A 59 4.30 10.89 3.80
N ASP A 60 5.02 10.36 4.77
CA ASP A 60 5.56 9.00 4.65
C ASP A 60 4.47 7.94 4.82
N GLY A 61 4.84 6.68 4.55
CA GLY A 61 3.88 5.58 4.58
C GLY A 61 3.27 5.35 5.96
N ILE A 62 4.02 5.56 7.03
CA ILE A 62 3.51 5.36 8.39
C ILE A 62 2.46 6.41 8.73
N GLU A 63 2.74 7.68 8.40
CA GLU A 63 1.75 8.73 8.63
C GLU A 63 0.51 8.52 7.76
N LEU A 64 0.70 8.09 6.51
CA LEU A 64 -0.42 7.75 5.64
C LEU A 64 -1.31 6.68 6.28
N ILE A 65 -0.70 5.62 6.83
CA ILE A 65 -1.45 4.55 7.48
C ILE A 65 -2.27 5.09 8.66
N ARG A 66 -1.68 5.97 9.48
CA ARG A 66 -2.41 6.59 10.59
C ARG A 66 -3.63 7.36 10.09
N GLN A 67 -3.46 8.16 9.05
CA GLN A 67 -4.54 8.95 8.48
C GLN A 67 -5.64 8.06 7.88
N VAL A 68 -5.23 6.99 7.19
CA VAL A 68 -6.18 6.05 6.58
C VAL A 68 -7.03 5.35 7.65
N ARG A 69 -6.40 4.95 8.74
CA ARG A 69 -7.12 4.29 9.84
C ARG A 69 -8.13 5.23 10.52
N ALA A 70 -7.97 6.54 10.36
CA ALA A 70 -8.92 7.53 10.87
C ALA A 70 -10.10 7.76 9.92
N LEU A 71 -10.03 7.31 8.67
CA LEU A 71 -11.13 7.42 7.71
C LEU A 71 -12.15 6.31 7.96
N PRO A 72 -13.44 6.64 8.15
CA PRO A 72 -14.44 5.62 8.50
C PRO A 72 -14.55 4.48 7.50
N ASN A 73 -14.49 4.77 6.19
CA ASN A 73 -14.65 3.76 5.15
C ASN A 73 -13.35 3.03 4.80
N CYS A 74 -12.23 3.42 5.42
CA CYS A 74 -10.93 2.76 5.20
C CYS A 74 -10.35 2.16 6.48
N LYS A 75 -11.11 2.18 7.55
CA LYS A 75 -10.63 1.83 8.88
C LYS A 75 -10.11 0.39 8.97
N TYR A 76 -10.67 -0.51 8.19
CA TYR A 76 -10.38 -1.95 8.28
C TYR A 76 -9.78 -2.56 7.02
N ILE A 77 -9.47 -1.76 5.99
CA ILE A 77 -8.89 -2.33 4.77
C ILE A 77 -7.48 -2.87 5.07
N PRO A 78 -7.06 -3.95 4.40
CA PRO A 78 -5.67 -4.40 4.53
C PRO A 78 -4.70 -3.35 4.01
N ILE A 79 -3.61 -3.15 4.71
CA ILE A 79 -2.56 -2.20 4.33
C ILE A 79 -1.21 -2.91 4.39
N VAL A 80 -0.47 -2.86 3.29
CA VAL A 80 0.87 -3.44 3.18
C VAL A 80 1.87 -2.34 2.91
N MET A 81 2.96 -2.33 3.66
CA MET A 81 4.09 -1.42 3.42
C MET A 81 5.12 -2.08 2.52
N LEU A 82 5.61 -1.33 1.55
CA LEU A 82 6.81 -1.69 0.79
C LEU A 82 7.97 -0.89 1.35
N THR A 83 9.06 -1.56 1.72
CA THR A 83 10.19 -0.90 2.35
C THR A 83 11.50 -1.49 1.87
N THR A 84 12.54 -0.67 1.74
CA THR A 84 13.89 -1.14 1.51
C THR A 84 14.58 -1.53 2.81
N GLU A 85 13.93 -1.22 3.93
CA GLU A 85 14.50 -1.39 5.26
C GLU A 85 14.00 -2.68 5.89
N SER A 86 14.93 -3.46 6.43
CA SER A 86 14.57 -4.58 7.29
C SER A 86 14.68 -4.18 8.76
N GLN A 87 14.64 -2.87 9.04
CA GLN A 87 14.76 -2.35 10.40
C GLN A 87 13.49 -2.64 11.21
N ASP A 88 13.67 -3.33 12.30
CA ASP A 88 12.55 -3.73 13.15
C ASP A 88 11.78 -2.54 13.71
N ALA A 89 12.49 -1.44 14.05
CA ALA A 89 11.85 -0.24 14.59
C ALA A 89 10.80 0.32 13.62
N ARG A 90 11.13 0.43 12.33
CA ARG A 90 10.19 0.96 11.33
C ARG A 90 9.02 0.01 11.09
N LYS A 91 9.28 -1.29 11.11
CA LYS A 91 8.22 -2.29 10.99
C LYS A 91 7.25 -2.21 12.17
N GLN A 92 7.79 -2.04 13.38
CA GLN A 92 6.96 -1.92 14.57
C GLN A 92 6.14 -0.64 14.56
N GLU A 93 6.72 0.48 14.11
CA GLU A 93 5.99 1.73 13.93
C GLU A 93 4.82 1.56 12.96
N GLY A 94 5.09 0.90 11.83
CA GLY A 94 4.06 0.63 10.83
C GLY A 94 2.95 -0.26 11.38
N ARG A 95 3.31 -1.30 12.10
CA ARG A 95 2.33 -2.19 12.73
C ARG A 95 1.50 -1.43 13.76
N ALA A 96 2.13 -0.61 14.60
CA ALA A 96 1.44 0.21 15.59
C ALA A 96 0.49 1.21 14.94
N ALA A 97 0.86 1.73 13.76
CA ALA A 97 0.00 2.63 13.00
C ALA A 97 -1.18 1.90 12.34
N GLY A 98 -1.11 0.58 12.20
CA GLY A 98 -2.21 -0.21 11.67
C GLY A 98 -1.91 -0.98 10.39
N ALA A 99 -0.63 -1.16 10.02
CA ALA A 99 -0.26 -1.96 8.87
C ALA A 99 -0.62 -3.44 9.10
N SER A 100 -1.11 -4.09 8.04
CA SER A 100 -1.41 -5.52 8.06
C SER A 100 -0.19 -6.37 7.78
N GLY A 101 0.81 -5.81 7.09
CA GLY A 101 2.04 -6.51 6.76
C GLY A 101 2.99 -5.60 6.01
N TRP A 102 4.12 -6.17 5.60
CA TRP A 102 5.12 -5.46 4.81
C TRP A 102 5.84 -6.42 3.88
N ILE A 103 6.42 -5.85 2.83
CA ILE A 103 7.27 -6.56 1.87
C ILE A 103 8.55 -5.77 1.73
N VAL A 104 9.70 -6.44 1.87
CA VAL A 104 11.02 -5.78 1.76
C VAL A 104 11.44 -5.76 0.29
N LYS A 105 11.89 -4.61 -0.18
CA LYS A 105 12.45 -4.45 -1.53
C LYS A 105 13.92 -4.84 -1.53
N PRO A 106 14.44 -5.44 -2.60
CA PRO A 106 13.71 -5.88 -3.78
C PRO A 106 12.86 -7.12 -3.50
N PHE A 107 11.72 -7.21 -4.17
CA PHE A 107 10.82 -8.34 -4.01
C PHE A 107 10.56 -8.97 -5.39
N ARG A 108 10.11 -10.23 -5.37
CA ARG A 108 9.67 -10.91 -6.58
C ARG A 108 8.20 -10.60 -6.83
N PRO A 109 7.78 -10.49 -8.10
CA PRO A 109 6.35 -10.29 -8.40
C PRO A 109 5.45 -11.32 -7.71
N GLU A 110 5.87 -12.57 -7.62
CA GLU A 110 5.11 -13.64 -6.98
C GLU A 110 4.85 -13.36 -5.51
N GLN A 111 5.80 -12.73 -4.82
CA GLN A 111 5.63 -12.37 -3.40
C GLN A 111 4.53 -11.33 -3.23
N LEU A 112 4.50 -10.34 -4.10
CA LEU A 112 3.49 -9.30 -4.06
C LEU A 112 2.10 -9.87 -4.30
N VAL A 113 1.96 -10.72 -5.31
CA VAL A 113 0.70 -11.37 -5.66
C VAL A 113 0.24 -12.27 -4.51
N LEU A 114 1.16 -13.04 -3.93
CA LEU A 114 0.84 -13.94 -2.83
C LEU A 114 0.28 -13.18 -1.62
N VAL A 115 0.90 -12.07 -1.25
CA VAL A 115 0.43 -11.25 -0.13
C VAL A 115 -0.94 -10.65 -0.46
N ALA A 116 -1.13 -10.14 -1.67
CA ALA A 116 -2.41 -9.59 -2.08
C ALA A 116 -3.51 -10.64 -1.99
N LYS A 117 -3.28 -11.83 -2.52
CA LYS A 117 -4.28 -12.90 -2.49
C LYS A 117 -4.56 -13.40 -1.07
N LYS A 118 -3.56 -13.37 -0.20
CA LYS A 118 -3.74 -13.77 1.20
C LYS A 118 -4.62 -12.78 1.95
N LEU A 119 -4.48 -11.49 1.70
CA LEU A 119 -5.21 -10.44 2.39
C LEU A 119 -6.55 -10.11 1.72
N LEU A 120 -6.67 -10.39 0.42
CA LEU A 120 -7.90 -10.22 -0.35
C LEU A 120 -8.30 -11.55 -0.98
N PRO A 121 -8.77 -12.49 -0.19
CA PRO A 121 -9.16 -13.80 -0.71
C PRO A 121 -10.38 -13.77 -1.61
#